data_a0d13645c6f50996157da9c6791862b7
#
_entry.id   a0d13645c6f50996157da9c6791862b7
#
_cell.length_a   1.000
_cell.length_b   1.000
_cell.length_c   1.000
_cell.angle_alpha   90.00
_cell.angle_beta   90.00
_cell.angle_gamma   90.00
#
_symmetry.space_group_name_H-M   'P 1'
#
loop_
_entity.id
_entity.type
_entity.pdbx_description
1 polymer ?
#
loop_
_entity_poly.entity_id
_entity_poly.type
_entity_poly.pdbx_seq_one_letter_code
_entity_poly.pdbx_strand_id
1 'polypeptide(L)'
;IASCLVGSEMCIRDRFNEQKQIESVNGALALRNQINELIDGICKEGYKNICWLGIGGTYASCLQAEVHMKEKSKLSFFVENAAEYLTTGNKKVGEGTIVIISSVTGTTSEIVDGVKKAQKSGARVIGFIDVATAELAKLVDYVITYPANEQLKFYMVADRFMYNAGEFPEYEDLYKELDQYLATALVEVEKEADAFGEEFANRHKDDKIHYFVGAGNQYGATYSYAMCYWEEQHWIRTKSIHSAEFFHGMLEIIDKDTPVTVFIGEDSQRSLSERVANFLPRICGKYNIIDTKKFELKGISPEYRGYISHLVMHAVTQRIDVHMEKVNCHPMEIRRYYRCLDY
;
A
#
# COMPACT_ATOMS: atom_id res chain seq x y z
N ILE A 1 -9.91 1.07 40.62
CA ILE A 1 -9.81 0.01 39.58
C ILE A 1 -10.81 0.31 38.43
N ALA A 2 -12.03 0.83 38.71
CA ALA A 2 -13.03 1.14 37.67
C ALA A 2 -12.64 2.33 36.75
N SER A 3 -11.83 3.28 37.21
CA SER A 3 -11.43 4.45 36.41
C SER A 3 -10.36 4.14 35.34
N CYS A 4 -9.57 3.07 35.53
CA CYS A 4 -8.56 2.67 34.54
C CYS A 4 -9.18 1.96 33.32
N LEU A 5 -10.31 1.24 33.49
CA LEU A 5 -11.01 0.57 32.41
C LEU A 5 -11.75 1.56 31.49
N VAL A 6 -12.34 2.61 32.07
CA VAL A 6 -13.03 3.66 31.30
C VAL A 6 -12.02 4.46 30.43
N GLY A 7 -10.79 4.68 30.94
CA GLY A 7 -9.74 5.34 30.17
C GLY A 7 -9.24 4.52 28.98
N SER A 8 -9.17 3.19 29.12
CA SER A 8 -8.72 2.31 28.02
C SER A 8 -9.76 2.19 26.91
N GLU A 9 -11.05 2.15 27.23
CA GLU A 9 -12.12 2.12 26.22
C GLU A 9 -12.25 3.45 25.48
N MET A 10 -12.06 4.59 26.16
CA MET A 10 -12.01 5.90 25.50
C MET A 10 -10.81 6.01 24.55
N CYS A 11 -9.62 5.55 24.94
CA CYS A 11 -8.45 5.55 24.04
C CYS A 11 -8.64 4.74 22.75
N ILE A 12 -9.45 3.68 22.79
CA ILE A 12 -9.68 2.80 21.62
C ILE A 12 -10.72 3.41 20.67
N ARG A 13 -11.76 4.07 21.20
CA ARG A 13 -12.72 4.84 20.37
C ARG A 13 -12.06 6.06 19.73
N ASP A 14 -11.08 6.68 20.41
CA ASP A 14 -10.33 7.84 19.90
C ASP A 14 -9.40 7.49 18.71
N ARG A 15 -9.09 6.21 18.45
CA ARG A 15 -8.28 5.78 17.29
C ARG A 15 -9.05 5.72 15.97
N PHE A 16 -10.37 5.65 15.99
CA PHE A 16 -11.21 5.90 14.83
C PHE A 16 -11.47 7.40 14.72
N ASN A 17 -10.57 8.09 14.08
CA ASN A 17 -10.68 9.54 13.87
C ASN A 17 -11.05 9.82 12.42
N GLU A 18 -12.35 9.95 12.15
CA GLU A 18 -12.91 10.25 10.83
C GLU A 18 -12.27 11.50 10.22
N GLN A 19 -12.09 12.55 11.03
CA GLN A 19 -11.50 13.79 10.57
C GLN A 19 -10.05 13.60 10.11
N LYS A 20 -9.26 12.78 10.83
CA LYS A 20 -7.89 12.46 10.45
C LYS A 20 -7.85 11.72 9.10
N GLN A 21 -8.77 10.78 8.86
CA GLN A 21 -8.87 10.07 7.58
C GLN A 21 -9.22 11.04 6.44
N ILE A 22 -10.22 11.91 6.65
CA ILE A 22 -10.61 12.93 5.68
C ILE A 22 -9.46 13.87 5.36
N GLU A 23 -8.77 14.40 6.37
CA GLU A 23 -7.63 15.29 6.20
C GLU A 23 -6.48 14.60 5.47
N SER A 24 -6.20 13.34 5.80
CA SER A 24 -5.14 12.53 5.19
C SER A 24 -5.38 12.34 3.69
N VAL A 25 -6.59 11.97 3.28
CA VAL A 25 -6.94 11.76 1.87
C VAL A 25 -6.96 13.08 1.10
N ASN A 26 -7.68 14.08 1.63
CA ASN A 26 -7.81 15.37 0.96
C ASN A 26 -6.47 16.10 0.84
N GLY A 27 -5.60 15.98 1.85
CA GLY A 27 -4.26 16.56 1.79
C GLY A 27 -3.37 15.90 0.76
N ALA A 28 -3.49 14.57 0.55
CA ALA A 28 -2.80 13.90 -0.54
C ALA A 28 -3.34 14.33 -1.92
N LEU A 29 -4.66 14.39 -2.10
CA LEU A 29 -5.29 14.85 -3.34
C LEU A 29 -4.92 16.30 -3.68
N ALA A 30 -4.76 17.16 -2.68
CA ALA A 30 -4.34 18.56 -2.88
C ALA A 30 -2.94 18.69 -3.51
N LEU A 31 -2.09 17.67 -3.44
CA LEU A 31 -0.78 17.64 -4.10
C LEU A 31 -0.88 17.45 -5.61
N ARG A 32 -2.05 17.08 -6.14
CA ARG A 32 -2.21 16.69 -7.54
C ARG A 32 -1.72 17.76 -8.51
N ASN A 33 -2.02 19.02 -8.29
CA ASN A 33 -1.55 20.09 -9.17
C ASN A 33 -0.03 20.18 -9.19
N GLN A 34 0.62 20.09 -8.04
CA GLN A 34 2.09 20.07 -7.94
C GLN A 34 2.69 18.86 -8.67
N ILE A 35 2.07 17.68 -8.49
CA ILE A 35 2.48 16.45 -9.19
C ILE A 35 2.30 16.61 -10.70
N ASN A 36 1.16 17.15 -11.15
CA ASN A 36 0.88 17.37 -12.56
C ASN A 36 1.90 18.29 -13.20
N GLU A 37 2.15 19.44 -12.60
CA GLU A 37 3.15 20.42 -13.11
C GLU A 37 4.53 19.78 -13.22
N LEU A 38 4.94 19.01 -12.21
CA LEU A 38 6.21 18.29 -12.22
C LEU A 38 6.29 17.27 -13.35
N ILE A 39 5.29 16.40 -13.46
CA ILE A 39 5.28 15.31 -14.45
C ILE A 39 5.16 15.88 -15.87
N ASP A 40 4.33 16.92 -16.07
CA ASP A 40 4.22 17.61 -17.38
C ASP A 40 5.55 18.22 -17.80
N GLY A 41 6.29 18.82 -16.86
CA GLY A 41 7.65 19.33 -17.10
C GLY A 41 8.60 18.21 -17.52
N ILE A 42 8.61 17.09 -16.79
CA ILE A 42 9.44 15.93 -17.12
C ILE A 42 9.09 15.35 -18.49
N CYS A 43 7.80 15.22 -18.81
CA CYS A 43 7.35 14.71 -20.11
C CYS A 43 7.75 15.64 -21.26
N LYS A 44 7.70 16.96 -21.05
CA LYS A 44 8.13 17.96 -22.04
C LYS A 44 9.65 17.95 -22.26
N GLU A 45 10.44 17.76 -21.21
CA GLU A 45 11.90 17.63 -21.28
C GLU A 45 12.34 16.31 -21.91
N GLY A 46 11.51 15.28 -21.75
CA GLY A 46 11.79 13.92 -22.18
C GLY A 46 12.40 13.03 -21.09
N TYR A 47 12.08 11.76 -21.17
CA TYR A 47 12.62 10.69 -20.33
C TYR A 47 12.62 9.37 -21.12
N LYS A 48 13.37 8.36 -20.62
CA LYS A 48 13.46 7.05 -21.28
C LYS A 48 12.60 5.99 -20.62
N ASN A 49 12.61 5.97 -19.30
CA ASN A 49 11.87 5.00 -18.49
C ASN A 49 11.61 5.52 -17.08
N ILE A 50 10.74 4.81 -16.36
CA ILE A 50 10.36 5.11 -14.99
C ILE A 50 10.80 3.92 -14.12
N CYS A 51 11.52 4.21 -13.02
CA CYS A 51 11.94 3.22 -12.04
C CYS A 51 11.25 3.52 -10.70
N TRP A 52 10.40 2.61 -10.25
CA TRP A 52 9.84 2.65 -8.91
C TRP A 52 10.83 1.96 -7.95
N LEU A 53 11.48 2.72 -7.08
CA LEU A 53 12.51 2.22 -6.16
C LEU A 53 11.97 2.22 -4.74
N GLY A 54 11.85 1.06 -4.11
CA GLY A 54 11.31 0.93 -2.77
C GLY A 54 11.96 -0.17 -1.95
N ILE A 55 11.66 -0.17 -0.65
CA ILE A 55 11.98 -1.25 0.27
C ILE A 55 10.87 -1.35 1.32
N GLY A 56 10.58 -2.54 1.83
CA GLY A 56 9.52 -2.73 2.81
C GLY A 56 8.13 -2.32 2.30
N GLY A 57 7.41 -1.51 3.09
CA GLY A 57 6.08 -1.01 2.73
C GLY A 57 6.06 -0.20 1.43
N THR A 58 7.07 0.63 1.20
CA THR A 58 7.21 1.40 -0.05
C THR A 58 7.41 0.51 -1.26
N TYR A 59 8.14 -0.61 -1.13
CA TYR A 59 8.25 -1.60 -2.21
C TYR A 59 6.89 -2.20 -2.57
N ALA A 60 6.05 -2.46 -1.56
CA ALA A 60 4.67 -2.91 -1.78
C ALA A 60 3.85 -1.89 -2.59
N SER A 61 3.98 -0.60 -2.27
CA SER A 61 3.31 0.49 -3.01
C SER A 61 3.85 0.60 -4.45
N CYS A 62 5.14 0.36 -4.66
CA CYS A 62 5.73 0.28 -6.01
C CYS A 62 5.11 -0.87 -6.83
N LEU A 63 4.92 -2.05 -6.22
CA LEU A 63 4.27 -3.20 -6.87
C LEU A 63 2.81 -2.90 -7.24
N GLN A 64 2.09 -2.13 -6.44
CA GLN A 64 0.72 -1.69 -6.76
C GLN A 64 0.70 -0.75 -7.97
N ALA A 65 1.60 0.24 -8.00
CA ALA A 65 1.76 1.14 -9.13
C ALA A 65 2.16 0.38 -10.42
N GLU A 66 3.05 -0.63 -10.29
CA GLU A 66 3.45 -1.48 -11.42
C GLU A 66 2.24 -2.21 -12.03
N VAL A 67 1.40 -2.84 -11.21
CA VAL A 67 0.21 -3.56 -11.69
C VAL A 67 -0.72 -2.62 -12.45
N HIS A 68 -0.98 -1.44 -11.90
CA HIS A 68 -1.83 -0.44 -12.50
C HIS A 68 -1.29 0.05 -13.85
N MET A 69 -0.01 0.41 -13.92
CA MET A 69 0.64 0.82 -15.17
C MET A 69 0.71 -0.31 -16.18
N LYS A 70 1.00 -1.54 -15.76
CA LYS A 70 1.09 -2.71 -16.65
C LYS A 70 -0.21 -3.00 -17.38
N GLU A 71 -1.33 -2.78 -16.72
CA GLU A 71 -2.66 -2.97 -17.32
C GLU A 71 -2.98 -1.91 -18.39
N LYS A 72 -2.52 -0.68 -18.18
CA LYS A 72 -2.99 0.51 -18.91
C LYS A 72 -2.01 1.06 -19.94
N SER A 73 -0.70 0.79 -19.78
CA SER A 73 0.34 1.58 -20.43
C SER A 73 1.38 0.73 -21.14
N LYS A 74 1.91 1.28 -22.23
CA LYS A 74 3.08 0.79 -22.96
C LYS A 74 4.37 1.53 -22.59
N LEU A 75 4.30 2.47 -21.64
CA LEU A 75 5.45 3.17 -21.12
C LEU A 75 6.51 2.17 -20.61
N SER A 76 7.76 2.52 -20.76
CA SER A 76 8.85 1.72 -20.19
C SER A 76 8.99 2.03 -18.71
N PHE A 77 8.63 1.07 -17.85
CA PHE A 77 8.78 1.18 -16.40
C PHE A 77 9.18 -0.17 -15.78
N PHE A 78 9.66 -0.12 -14.55
CA PHE A 78 10.01 -1.30 -13.74
C PHE A 78 10.08 -0.93 -12.26
N VAL A 79 10.05 -1.97 -11.41
CA VAL A 79 10.17 -1.85 -9.96
C VAL A 79 11.51 -2.44 -9.52
N GLU A 80 12.18 -1.76 -8.60
CA GLU A 80 13.43 -2.20 -7.99
C GLU A 80 13.31 -2.24 -6.47
N ASN A 81 13.84 -3.29 -5.87
CA ASN A 81 14.10 -3.31 -4.44
C ASN A 81 15.39 -2.53 -4.16
N ALA A 82 15.37 -1.58 -3.25
CA ALA A 82 16.51 -0.68 -3.02
C ALA A 82 17.78 -1.42 -2.58
N ALA A 83 17.68 -2.44 -1.72
CA ALA A 83 18.82 -3.23 -1.27
C ALA A 83 19.40 -4.10 -2.40
N GLU A 84 18.55 -4.70 -3.22
CA GLU A 84 18.99 -5.46 -4.42
C GLU A 84 19.65 -4.54 -5.44
N TYR A 85 19.07 -3.36 -5.67
CA TYR A 85 19.65 -2.35 -6.55
C TYR A 85 21.03 -1.91 -6.09
N LEU A 86 21.25 -1.76 -4.78
CA LEU A 86 22.56 -1.41 -4.22
C LEU A 86 23.62 -2.48 -4.50
N THR A 87 23.26 -3.74 -4.43
CA THR A 87 24.18 -4.86 -4.65
C THR A 87 24.42 -5.14 -6.14
N THR A 88 23.36 -5.44 -6.88
CA THR A 88 23.42 -5.87 -8.28
C THR A 88 23.47 -4.70 -9.26
N GLY A 89 22.76 -3.60 -8.94
CA GLY A 89 22.48 -2.52 -9.87
C GLY A 89 21.45 -2.91 -10.93
N ASN A 90 21.07 -1.95 -11.76
CA ASN A 90 20.27 -2.20 -12.95
C ASN A 90 20.76 -1.32 -14.08
N LYS A 91 21.18 -1.92 -15.21
CA LYS A 91 21.71 -1.20 -16.38
C LYS A 91 20.67 -0.32 -17.09
N LYS A 92 19.40 -0.48 -16.78
CA LYS A 92 18.33 0.41 -17.28
C LYS A 92 18.29 1.74 -16.55
N VAL A 93 18.82 1.82 -15.31
CA VAL A 93 18.89 3.04 -14.52
C VAL A 93 20.08 3.87 -14.96
N GLY A 94 19.81 5.07 -15.47
CA GLY A 94 20.83 5.97 -15.99
C GLY A 94 20.24 7.25 -16.55
N GLU A 95 20.97 7.88 -17.48
CA GLU A 95 20.51 9.10 -18.13
C GLU A 95 19.14 8.90 -18.81
N GLY A 96 18.19 9.79 -18.46
CA GLY A 96 16.80 9.72 -18.91
C GLY A 96 15.89 8.84 -18.06
N THR A 97 16.40 8.16 -17.03
CA THR A 97 15.55 7.45 -16.05
C THR A 97 14.97 8.44 -15.05
N ILE A 98 13.66 8.31 -14.78
CA ILE A 98 13.00 8.96 -13.65
C ILE A 98 12.82 7.91 -12.56
N VAL A 99 13.51 8.12 -11.43
CA VAL A 99 13.37 7.24 -10.25
C VAL A 99 12.36 7.86 -9.30
N ILE A 100 11.41 7.07 -8.85
CA ILE A 100 10.35 7.48 -7.91
C ILE A 100 10.56 6.74 -6.62
N ILE A 101 10.66 7.47 -5.52
CA ILE A 101 10.84 6.93 -4.16
C ILE A 101 9.83 7.54 -3.19
N SER A 102 9.62 6.84 -2.08
CA SER A 102 8.98 7.41 -0.89
C SER A 102 9.74 7.01 0.37
N SER A 103 9.71 7.86 1.39
CA SER A 103 10.30 7.58 2.68
C SER A 103 9.64 8.42 3.79
N VAL A 104 9.06 7.73 4.78
CA VAL A 104 8.43 8.39 5.93
C VAL A 104 9.45 9.20 6.73
N THR A 105 10.60 8.62 7.04
CA THR A 105 11.63 9.29 7.88
C THR A 105 12.69 10.04 7.07
N GLY A 106 12.84 9.69 5.79
CA GLY A 106 13.93 10.20 4.97
C GLY A 106 15.34 9.77 5.41
N THR A 107 15.44 8.67 6.19
CA THR A 107 16.71 8.20 6.76
C THR A 107 17.00 6.71 6.51
N THR A 108 16.13 6.03 5.74
CA THR A 108 16.36 4.62 5.39
C THR A 108 17.61 4.51 4.52
N SER A 109 18.64 3.84 5.02
CA SER A 109 19.97 3.77 4.40
C SER A 109 19.93 3.27 2.96
N GLU A 110 19.16 2.21 2.70
CA GLU A 110 19.03 1.61 1.37
C GLU A 110 18.39 2.57 0.37
N ILE A 111 17.45 3.40 0.80
CA ILE A 111 16.84 4.41 -0.07
C ILE A 111 17.82 5.57 -0.30
N VAL A 112 18.48 6.07 0.76
CA VAL A 112 19.47 7.17 0.65
C VAL A 112 20.59 6.78 -0.30
N ASP A 113 21.19 5.61 -0.11
CA ASP A 113 22.30 5.14 -0.94
C ASP A 113 21.84 4.72 -2.35
N GLY A 114 20.63 4.16 -2.47
CA GLY A 114 19.99 3.87 -3.75
C GLY A 114 19.80 5.14 -4.60
N VAL A 115 19.33 6.22 -3.99
CA VAL A 115 19.20 7.54 -4.64
C VAL A 115 20.57 8.07 -5.09
N LYS A 116 21.58 8.07 -4.21
CA LYS A 116 22.94 8.49 -4.55
C LYS A 116 23.50 7.69 -5.73
N LYS A 117 23.28 6.37 -5.75
CA LYS A 117 23.71 5.48 -6.83
C LYS A 117 22.98 5.78 -8.14
N ALA A 118 21.66 6.00 -8.10
CA ALA A 118 20.86 6.33 -9.28
C ALA A 118 21.27 7.67 -9.90
N GLN A 119 21.43 8.70 -9.09
CA GLN A 119 21.89 10.03 -9.53
C GLN A 119 23.29 9.98 -10.11
N LYS A 120 24.22 9.21 -9.52
CA LYS A 120 25.56 8.98 -10.08
C LYS A 120 25.52 8.35 -11.46
N SER A 121 24.47 7.59 -11.77
CA SER A 121 24.24 7.00 -13.10
C SER A 121 23.53 7.94 -14.07
N GLY A 122 23.17 9.17 -13.66
CA GLY A 122 22.50 10.18 -14.46
C GLY A 122 20.97 10.14 -14.41
N ALA A 123 20.37 9.38 -13.48
CA ALA A 123 18.93 9.39 -13.26
C ALA A 123 18.49 10.63 -12.48
N ARG A 124 17.25 11.09 -12.72
CA ARG A 124 16.57 12.12 -11.92
C ARG A 124 15.63 11.45 -10.92
N VAL A 125 15.51 12.01 -9.72
CA VAL A 125 14.77 11.38 -8.62
C VAL A 125 13.62 12.27 -8.14
N ILE A 126 12.42 11.73 -8.14
CA ILE A 126 11.22 12.28 -7.47
C ILE A 126 11.10 11.62 -6.12
N GLY A 127 11.14 12.39 -5.04
CA GLY A 127 11.02 11.88 -3.67
C GLY A 127 9.78 12.39 -2.95
N PHE A 128 8.93 11.45 -2.50
CA PHE A 128 7.87 11.71 -1.54
C PHE A 128 8.43 11.48 -0.14
N ILE A 129 8.76 12.55 0.58
CA ILE A 129 9.46 12.48 1.85
C ILE A 129 8.66 13.22 2.91
N ASP A 130 8.16 12.50 3.93
CA ASP A 130 7.24 13.07 4.90
C ASP A 130 7.91 14.12 5.80
N VAL A 131 9.24 14.01 6.01
CA VAL A 131 10.04 14.93 6.82
C VAL A 131 10.85 15.87 5.93
N ALA A 132 10.37 17.10 5.74
CA ALA A 132 10.99 18.10 4.87
C ALA A 132 12.46 18.45 5.22
N THR A 133 12.86 18.27 6.48
CA THR A 133 14.21 18.57 6.98
C THR A 133 15.18 17.39 6.86
N ALA A 134 14.70 16.21 6.44
CA ALA A 134 15.53 15.01 6.32
C ALA A 134 16.63 15.18 5.26
N GLU A 135 17.73 14.42 5.40
CA GLU A 135 18.83 14.42 4.43
C GLU A 135 18.34 14.07 3.02
N LEU A 136 17.48 13.04 2.92
CA LEU A 136 16.94 12.57 1.66
C LEU A 136 16.13 13.64 0.93
N ALA A 137 15.41 14.51 1.67
CA ALA A 137 14.65 15.62 1.07
C ALA A 137 15.55 16.67 0.37
N LYS A 138 16.80 16.77 0.82
CA LYS A 138 17.81 17.67 0.22
C LYS A 138 18.59 17.01 -0.92
N LEU A 139 18.51 15.68 -1.01
CA LEU A 139 19.28 14.89 -1.96
C LEU A 139 18.55 14.69 -3.28
N VAL A 140 17.22 14.51 -3.25
CA VAL A 140 16.41 14.26 -4.45
C VAL A 140 16.30 15.50 -5.35
N ASP A 141 16.09 15.29 -6.65
CA ASP A 141 15.98 16.39 -7.62
C ASP A 141 14.63 17.12 -7.47
N TYR A 142 13.57 16.37 -7.16
CA TYR A 142 12.22 16.89 -6.94
C TYR A 142 11.65 16.34 -5.66
N VAL A 143 11.31 17.20 -4.70
CA VAL A 143 10.76 16.79 -3.41
C VAL A 143 9.30 17.20 -3.28
N ILE A 144 8.48 16.26 -2.82
CA ILE A 144 7.08 16.50 -2.41
C ILE A 144 6.94 16.01 -0.98
N THR A 145 6.55 16.92 -0.09
CA THR A 145 6.44 16.62 1.34
C THR A 145 4.99 16.63 1.76
N TYR A 146 4.51 15.46 2.15
CA TYR A 146 3.22 15.28 2.79
C TYR A 146 3.17 13.90 3.46
N PRO A 147 2.92 13.82 4.78
CA PRO A 147 2.76 12.55 5.47
C PRO A 147 1.44 11.88 5.06
N ALA A 148 1.44 10.56 5.00
CA ALA A 148 0.29 9.72 4.67
C ALA A 148 -0.03 9.54 3.17
N ASN A 149 -0.88 8.55 2.89
CA ASN A 149 -1.41 8.20 1.56
C ASN A 149 -0.34 8.03 0.46
N GLU A 150 0.76 7.34 0.76
CA GLU A 150 1.83 7.03 -0.21
C GLU A 150 1.27 6.39 -1.48
N GLN A 151 0.38 5.42 -1.33
CA GLN A 151 -0.23 4.69 -2.43
C GLN A 151 -1.00 5.63 -3.38
N LEU A 152 -1.80 6.54 -2.82
CA LEU A 152 -2.53 7.54 -3.63
C LEU A 152 -1.57 8.51 -4.34
N LYS A 153 -0.48 8.93 -3.67
CA LYS A 153 0.57 9.76 -4.28
C LYS A 153 1.23 9.06 -5.46
N PHE A 154 1.54 7.77 -5.33
CA PHE A 154 2.14 6.98 -6.40
C PHE A 154 1.19 6.81 -7.59
N TYR A 155 -0.09 6.59 -7.33
CA TYR A 155 -1.10 6.49 -8.39
C TYR A 155 -1.24 7.83 -9.13
N MET A 156 -1.28 8.97 -8.44
CA MET A 156 -1.30 10.29 -9.11
C MET A 156 -0.11 10.49 -10.06
N VAL A 157 1.08 10.01 -9.68
CA VAL A 157 2.27 10.06 -10.56
C VAL A 157 2.11 9.13 -11.75
N ALA A 158 1.74 7.88 -11.53
CA ALA A 158 1.54 6.88 -12.57
C ALA A 158 0.48 7.33 -13.58
N ASP A 159 -0.66 7.77 -13.08
CA ASP A 159 -1.79 8.24 -13.89
C ASP A 159 -1.42 9.47 -14.73
N ARG A 160 -0.66 10.41 -14.17
CA ARG A 160 -0.24 11.60 -14.93
C ARG A 160 0.75 11.26 -16.03
N PHE A 161 1.69 10.34 -15.80
CA PHE A 161 2.56 9.85 -16.87
C PHE A 161 1.76 9.17 -17.99
N MET A 162 0.80 8.31 -17.64
CA MET A 162 -0.06 7.62 -18.61
C MET A 162 -0.98 8.60 -19.34
N TYR A 163 -1.54 9.58 -18.65
CA TYR A 163 -2.36 10.64 -19.26
C TYR A 163 -1.56 11.44 -20.33
N ASN A 164 -0.34 11.85 -19.98
CA ASN A 164 0.54 12.56 -20.92
C ASN A 164 0.96 11.70 -22.11
N ALA A 165 0.98 10.38 -21.95
CA ALA A 165 1.22 9.44 -23.04
C ALA A 165 -0.05 9.17 -23.89
N GLY A 166 -1.20 9.72 -23.51
CA GLY A 166 -2.49 9.46 -24.17
C GLY A 166 -3.09 8.08 -23.89
N GLU A 167 -2.63 7.42 -22.82
CA GLU A 167 -3.00 6.05 -22.47
C GLU A 167 -3.98 5.96 -21.27
N PHE A 168 -4.34 7.09 -20.67
CA PHE A 168 -5.26 7.17 -19.52
C PHE A 168 -6.25 8.33 -19.68
N PRO A 169 -7.17 8.27 -20.67
CA PRO A 169 -8.08 9.37 -20.98
C PRO A 169 -9.08 9.68 -19.86
N GLU A 170 -9.39 8.71 -19.00
CA GLU A 170 -10.29 8.85 -17.85
C GLU A 170 -9.72 9.67 -16.69
N TYR A 171 -8.48 10.17 -16.78
CA TYR A 171 -7.75 10.87 -15.71
C TYR A 171 -8.58 11.97 -15.03
N GLU A 172 -9.11 12.91 -15.82
CA GLU A 172 -9.82 14.07 -15.28
C GLU A 172 -11.16 13.66 -14.60
N ASP A 173 -11.89 12.72 -15.18
CA ASP A 173 -13.16 12.25 -14.63
C ASP A 173 -12.94 11.43 -13.37
N LEU A 174 -11.93 10.55 -13.33
CA LEU A 174 -11.51 9.82 -12.14
C LEU A 174 -11.20 10.78 -10.99
N TYR A 175 -10.29 11.72 -11.19
CA TYR A 175 -9.86 12.60 -10.10
C TYR A 175 -10.93 13.58 -9.66
N LYS A 176 -11.88 13.94 -10.52
CA LYS A 176 -13.07 14.70 -10.13
C LYS A 176 -13.93 13.93 -9.11
N GLU A 177 -14.12 12.63 -9.31
CA GLU A 177 -14.83 11.79 -8.34
C GLU A 177 -14.01 11.57 -7.06
N LEU A 178 -12.70 11.30 -7.17
CA LEU A 178 -11.84 11.11 -6.01
C LEU A 178 -11.77 12.36 -5.13
N ASP A 179 -11.65 13.55 -5.70
CA ASP A 179 -11.65 14.82 -4.97
C ASP A 179 -12.95 15.04 -4.18
N GLN A 180 -14.05 14.60 -4.73
CA GLN A 180 -15.37 14.85 -4.12
C GLN A 180 -15.77 13.77 -3.12
N TYR A 181 -15.41 12.52 -3.36
CA TYR A 181 -16.02 11.39 -2.67
C TYR A 181 -15.05 10.45 -1.94
N LEU A 182 -13.78 10.35 -2.34
CA LEU A 182 -12.88 9.32 -1.83
C LEU A 182 -12.73 9.36 -0.31
N ALA A 183 -12.51 10.54 0.26
CA ALA A 183 -12.28 10.68 1.70
C ALA A 183 -13.46 10.17 2.53
N THR A 184 -14.68 10.59 2.16
CA THR A 184 -15.89 10.17 2.86
C THR A 184 -16.23 8.70 2.60
N ALA A 185 -15.98 8.20 1.38
CA ALA A 185 -16.21 6.79 1.05
C ALA A 185 -15.31 5.88 1.89
N LEU A 186 -14.01 6.21 2.07
CA LEU A 186 -13.11 5.41 2.91
C LEU A 186 -13.50 5.46 4.40
N VAL A 187 -13.99 6.59 4.90
CA VAL A 187 -14.54 6.66 6.28
C VAL A 187 -15.73 5.73 6.45
N GLU A 188 -16.64 5.68 5.49
CA GLU A 188 -17.79 4.76 5.57
C GLU A 188 -17.35 3.29 5.47
N VAL A 189 -16.32 2.96 4.66
CA VAL A 189 -15.69 1.63 4.65
C VAL A 189 -15.14 1.25 6.03
N GLU A 190 -14.43 2.16 6.70
CA GLU A 190 -13.92 1.90 8.06
C GLU A 190 -15.05 1.62 9.05
N LYS A 191 -16.14 2.42 9.00
CA LYS A 191 -17.31 2.21 9.86
C LYS A 191 -17.97 0.85 9.63
N GLU A 192 -18.16 0.49 8.37
CA GLU A 192 -18.78 -0.77 7.98
C GLU A 192 -17.90 -1.97 8.36
N ALA A 193 -16.57 -1.82 8.25
CA ALA A 193 -15.61 -2.86 8.55
C ALA A 193 -15.34 -3.07 10.06
N ASP A 194 -15.79 -2.17 10.94
CA ASP A 194 -15.39 -2.18 12.36
C ASP A 194 -15.82 -3.46 13.10
N ALA A 195 -17.08 -3.84 12.96
CA ALA A 195 -17.59 -5.07 13.60
C ALA A 195 -16.89 -6.33 13.06
N PHE A 196 -16.59 -6.38 11.76
CA PHE A 196 -15.80 -7.44 11.16
C PHE A 196 -14.37 -7.45 11.72
N GLY A 197 -13.75 -6.28 11.89
CA GLY A 197 -12.42 -6.17 12.48
C GLY A 197 -12.35 -6.73 13.90
N GLU A 198 -13.38 -6.48 14.72
CA GLU A 198 -13.48 -7.02 16.08
C GLU A 198 -13.64 -8.55 16.08
N GLU A 199 -14.53 -9.08 15.26
CA GLU A 199 -14.73 -10.53 15.11
C GLU A 199 -13.43 -11.21 14.63
N PHE A 200 -12.80 -10.64 13.61
CA PHE A 200 -11.54 -11.12 13.06
C PHE A 200 -10.44 -11.17 14.12
N ALA A 201 -10.23 -10.09 14.86
CA ALA A 201 -9.22 -10.02 15.90
C ALA A 201 -9.44 -11.09 17.00
N ASN A 202 -10.67 -11.23 17.48
CA ASN A 202 -11.01 -12.25 18.48
C ASN A 202 -10.78 -13.68 17.98
N ARG A 203 -11.04 -13.95 16.69
CA ARG A 203 -10.84 -15.27 16.06
C ARG A 203 -9.37 -15.60 15.85
N HIS A 204 -8.51 -14.59 15.62
CA HIS A 204 -7.13 -14.78 15.17
C HIS A 204 -6.06 -14.39 16.18
N LYS A 205 -6.40 -13.85 17.34
CA LYS A 205 -5.44 -13.39 18.37
C LYS A 205 -4.44 -14.45 18.86
N ASP A 206 -4.82 -15.72 18.80
CA ASP A 206 -3.99 -16.84 19.25
C ASP A 206 -3.29 -17.58 18.10
N ASP A 207 -3.37 -17.06 16.88
CA ASP A 207 -2.72 -17.66 15.71
C ASP A 207 -1.20 -17.58 15.85
N LYS A 208 -0.55 -18.72 15.63
CA LYS A 208 0.92 -18.80 15.63
C LYS A 208 1.54 -18.38 14.30
N ILE A 209 0.79 -18.55 13.23
CA ILE A 209 1.13 -18.12 11.87
C ILE A 209 -0.18 -17.79 11.15
N HIS A 210 -0.20 -16.76 10.32
CA HIS A 210 -1.34 -16.39 9.49
C HIS A 210 -0.91 -16.21 8.03
N TYR A 211 -1.70 -16.71 7.10
CA TYR A 211 -1.41 -16.66 5.67
C TYR A 211 -2.28 -15.61 4.99
N PHE A 212 -1.66 -14.72 4.20
CA PHE A 212 -2.35 -13.72 3.42
C PHE A 212 -2.16 -13.98 1.93
N VAL A 213 -3.26 -13.96 1.18
CA VAL A 213 -3.28 -14.28 -0.25
C VAL A 213 -3.95 -13.14 -1.01
N GLY A 214 -3.33 -12.65 -2.08
CA GLY A 214 -3.89 -11.58 -2.91
C GLY A 214 -3.30 -11.56 -4.31
N ALA A 215 -3.95 -10.86 -5.24
CA ALA A 215 -3.49 -10.67 -6.60
C ALA A 215 -3.71 -9.22 -7.04
N GLY A 216 -3.08 -8.82 -8.13
CA GLY A 216 -3.21 -7.47 -8.64
C GLY A 216 -2.67 -6.43 -7.66
N ASN A 217 -3.37 -5.31 -7.52
CA ASN A 217 -2.99 -4.29 -6.52
C ASN A 217 -3.15 -4.78 -5.08
N GLN A 218 -3.92 -5.87 -4.84
CA GLN A 218 -4.02 -6.51 -3.55
C GLN A 218 -2.80 -7.37 -3.19
N TYR A 219 -1.95 -7.75 -4.14
CA TYR A 219 -0.71 -8.45 -3.78
C TYR A 219 0.25 -7.54 -3.00
N GLY A 220 0.43 -6.30 -3.45
CA GLY A 220 1.19 -5.30 -2.69
C GLY A 220 0.60 -5.07 -1.29
N ALA A 221 -0.74 -4.95 -1.18
CA ALA A 221 -1.43 -4.86 0.10
C ALA A 221 -1.17 -6.08 0.99
N THR A 222 -1.28 -7.29 0.43
CA THR A 222 -1.01 -8.57 1.12
C THR A 222 0.42 -8.64 1.65
N TYR A 223 1.40 -8.27 0.82
CA TYR A 223 2.82 -8.27 1.17
C TYR A 223 3.11 -7.29 2.31
N SER A 224 2.64 -6.05 2.18
CA SER A 224 2.82 -5.02 3.21
C SER A 224 2.12 -5.39 4.52
N TYR A 225 0.87 -5.86 4.43
CA TYR A 225 0.08 -6.20 5.62
C TYR A 225 0.69 -7.34 6.42
N ALA A 226 1.17 -8.38 5.74
CA ALA A 226 1.86 -9.49 6.38
C ALA A 226 3.13 -9.01 7.11
N MET A 227 4.03 -8.32 6.41
CA MET A 227 5.34 -7.97 6.94
C MET A 227 5.32 -6.73 7.83
N CYS A 228 4.74 -5.61 7.35
CA CYS A 228 4.87 -4.33 8.05
C CYS A 228 3.85 -4.17 9.19
N TYR A 229 2.72 -4.87 9.14
CA TYR A 229 1.71 -4.79 10.20
C TYR A 229 1.78 -6.02 11.11
N TRP A 230 1.56 -7.21 10.58
CA TRP A 230 1.46 -8.39 11.42
C TRP A 230 2.80 -8.84 12.03
N GLU A 231 3.87 -8.90 11.24
CA GLU A 231 5.18 -9.30 11.77
C GLU A 231 5.85 -8.16 12.56
N GLU A 232 5.89 -6.95 11.98
CA GLU A 232 6.59 -5.81 12.58
C GLU A 232 5.87 -5.23 13.79
N GLN A 233 4.52 -5.08 13.72
CA GLN A 233 3.73 -4.34 14.70
C GLN A 233 2.98 -5.25 15.67
N HIS A 234 2.37 -6.35 15.20
CA HIS A 234 1.65 -7.31 16.04
C HIS A 234 2.51 -8.47 16.53
N TRP A 235 3.71 -8.66 15.97
CA TRP A 235 4.67 -9.75 16.29
C TRP A 235 4.11 -11.15 16.03
N ILE A 236 3.21 -11.28 15.08
CA ILE A 236 2.62 -12.54 14.64
C ILE A 236 3.32 -12.97 13.34
N ARG A 237 3.74 -14.24 13.28
CA ARG A 237 4.37 -14.79 12.09
C ARG A 237 3.37 -14.85 10.95
N THR A 238 3.84 -14.55 9.74
CA THR A 238 2.98 -14.58 8.55
C THR A 238 3.67 -15.20 7.34
N LYS A 239 2.88 -15.41 6.31
CA LYS A 239 3.36 -15.59 4.94
C LYS A 239 2.38 -14.92 4.00
N SER A 240 2.88 -14.03 3.15
CA SER A 240 2.15 -13.52 2.00
C SER A 240 2.43 -14.35 0.76
N ILE A 241 1.42 -14.54 -0.10
CA ILE A 241 1.59 -15.20 -1.39
C ILE A 241 0.68 -14.57 -2.44
N HIS A 242 1.19 -14.51 -3.69
CA HIS A 242 0.38 -14.13 -4.82
C HIS A 242 -0.66 -15.22 -5.13
N SER A 243 -1.93 -14.82 -5.39
CA SER A 243 -3.02 -15.78 -5.66
C SER A 243 -2.73 -16.72 -6.83
N ALA A 244 -1.97 -16.25 -7.84
CA ALA A 244 -1.55 -17.09 -8.96
C ALA A 244 -0.65 -18.26 -8.54
N GLU A 245 0.14 -18.08 -7.45
CA GLU A 245 1.08 -19.08 -6.95
C GLU A 245 0.47 -20.01 -5.89
N PHE A 246 -0.74 -19.71 -5.40
CA PHE A 246 -1.38 -20.50 -4.34
C PHE A 246 -1.47 -21.98 -4.69
N PHE A 247 -1.83 -22.30 -5.93
CA PHE A 247 -2.00 -23.68 -6.42
C PHE A 247 -0.69 -24.36 -6.82
N HIS A 248 0.47 -23.71 -6.66
CA HIS A 248 1.79 -24.22 -7.01
C HIS A 248 2.62 -24.62 -5.77
N GLY A 249 1.94 -24.92 -4.65
CA GLY A 249 2.58 -25.44 -3.45
C GLY A 249 1.85 -25.09 -2.16
N MET A 250 1.40 -23.84 -1.99
CA MET A 250 0.80 -23.41 -0.73
C MET A 250 -0.43 -24.23 -0.32
N LEU A 251 -1.27 -24.66 -1.27
CA LEU A 251 -2.47 -25.47 -0.99
C LEU A 251 -2.14 -26.75 -0.19
N GLU A 252 -0.93 -27.32 -0.34
CA GLU A 252 -0.54 -28.58 0.31
C GLU A 252 -0.29 -28.44 1.83
N ILE A 253 -0.10 -27.21 2.33
CA ILE A 253 0.11 -26.94 3.76
C ILE A 253 -1.14 -26.43 4.45
N ILE A 254 -2.26 -26.32 3.73
CA ILE A 254 -3.53 -25.81 4.25
C ILE A 254 -4.37 -26.99 4.76
N ASP A 255 -4.78 -26.89 5.99
CA ASP A 255 -5.75 -27.81 6.63
C ASP A 255 -6.93 -27.05 7.25
N LYS A 256 -7.82 -27.76 7.95
CA LYS A 256 -9.03 -27.17 8.53
C LYS A 256 -8.76 -26.06 9.55
N ASP A 257 -7.59 -26.06 10.21
CA ASP A 257 -7.23 -25.15 11.29
C ASP A 257 -6.25 -24.07 10.86
N THR A 258 -5.77 -24.13 9.61
CA THR A 258 -4.83 -23.16 9.05
C THR A 258 -5.51 -21.80 8.81
N PRO A 259 -5.06 -20.69 9.45
CA PRO A 259 -5.67 -19.39 9.25
C PRO A 259 -5.19 -18.78 7.91
N VAL A 260 -6.14 -18.55 7.00
CA VAL A 260 -5.89 -17.97 5.68
C VAL A 260 -6.83 -16.79 5.44
N THR A 261 -6.31 -15.65 5.06
CA THR A 261 -7.11 -14.50 4.61
C THR A 261 -6.82 -14.17 3.15
N VAL A 262 -7.87 -14.13 2.34
CA VAL A 262 -7.80 -13.77 0.91
C VAL A 262 -8.26 -12.33 0.73
N PHE A 263 -7.41 -11.50 0.14
CA PHE A 263 -7.72 -10.15 -0.28
C PHE A 263 -8.18 -10.16 -1.73
N ILE A 264 -9.40 -9.68 -1.98
CA ILE A 264 -10.00 -9.59 -3.30
C ILE A 264 -10.24 -8.13 -3.65
N GLY A 265 -9.51 -7.63 -4.64
CA GLY A 265 -9.71 -6.30 -5.22
C GLY A 265 -10.73 -6.30 -6.35
N GLU A 266 -10.83 -5.15 -7.02
CA GLU A 266 -11.72 -4.96 -8.17
C GLU A 266 -10.94 -4.68 -9.47
N ASP A 267 -9.62 -4.87 -9.45
CA ASP A 267 -8.77 -4.79 -10.65
C ASP A 267 -8.91 -6.04 -11.55
N SER A 268 -8.26 -6.01 -12.70
CA SER A 268 -8.33 -7.07 -13.72
C SER A 268 -7.85 -8.45 -13.25
N GLN A 269 -7.07 -8.52 -12.15
CA GLN A 269 -6.58 -9.78 -11.59
C GLN A 269 -7.51 -10.38 -10.52
N ARG A 270 -8.67 -9.78 -10.27
CA ARG A 270 -9.68 -10.24 -9.31
C ARG A 270 -9.97 -11.74 -9.40
N SER A 271 -10.11 -12.28 -10.62
CA SER A 271 -10.43 -13.69 -10.86
C SER A 271 -9.42 -14.68 -10.26
N LEU A 272 -8.15 -14.26 -10.10
CA LEU A 272 -7.12 -15.09 -9.47
C LEU A 272 -7.39 -15.29 -7.98
N SER A 273 -7.79 -14.23 -7.28
CA SER A 273 -8.16 -14.31 -5.85
C SER A 273 -9.51 -15.00 -5.65
N GLU A 274 -10.49 -14.76 -6.53
CA GLU A 274 -11.77 -15.49 -6.50
C GLU A 274 -11.58 -16.99 -6.67
N ARG A 275 -10.65 -17.43 -7.52
CA ARG A 275 -10.31 -18.86 -7.66
C ARG A 275 -9.83 -19.46 -6.35
N VAL A 276 -8.99 -18.77 -5.59
CA VAL A 276 -8.53 -19.22 -4.27
C VAL A 276 -9.69 -19.24 -3.29
N ALA A 277 -10.46 -18.16 -3.22
CA ALA A 277 -11.61 -18.03 -2.31
C ALA A 277 -12.66 -19.14 -2.53
N ASN A 278 -12.93 -19.50 -3.78
CA ASN A 278 -13.86 -20.58 -4.14
C ASN A 278 -13.32 -21.99 -3.80
N PHE A 279 -11.99 -22.15 -3.74
CA PHE A 279 -11.37 -23.42 -3.43
C PHE A 279 -11.21 -23.66 -1.93
N LEU A 280 -10.86 -22.63 -1.15
CA LEU A 280 -10.54 -22.73 0.28
C LEU A 280 -11.57 -23.47 1.12
N PRO A 281 -12.90 -23.29 0.95
CA PRO A 281 -13.89 -24.00 1.76
C PRO A 281 -13.81 -25.53 1.69
N ARG A 282 -13.12 -26.07 0.68
CA ARG A 282 -12.95 -27.53 0.50
C ARG A 282 -11.88 -28.14 1.40
N ILE A 283 -10.93 -27.31 1.87
CA ILE A 283 -9.73 -27.77 2.60
C ILE A 283 -9.47 -27.01 3.90
N CYS A 284 -10.06 -25.80 4.06
CA CYS A 284 -9.78 -24.88 5.16
C CYS A 284 -11.07 -24.52 5.90
N GLY A 285 -11.08 -24.62 7.23
CA GLY A 285 -12.17 -24.19 8.10
C GLY A 285 -11.95 -22.80 8.72
N LYS A 286 -10.69 -22.32 8.71
CA LYS A 286 -10.30 -21.05 9.36
C LYS A 286 -9.88 -19.99 8.33
N TYR A 287 -10.67 -19.87 7.26
CA TYR A 287 -10.42 -18.85 6.23
C TYR A 287 -11.29 -17.61 6.42
N ASN A 288 -10.80 -16.49 5.88
CA ASN A 288 -11.55 -15.23 5.72
C ASN A 288 -11.39 -14.74 4.28
N ILE A 289 -12.41 -14.05 3.80
CA ILE A 289 -12.41 -13.40 2.48
C ILE A 289 -12.80 -11.94 2.70
N ILE A 290 -11.86 -11.04 2.40
CA ILE A 290 -12.09 -9.62 2.41
C ILE A 290 -12.19 -9.18 0.95
N ASP A 291 -13.39 -8.82 0.54
CA ASP A 291 -13.72 -8.43 -0.83
C ASP A 291 -14.15 -6.97 -0.86
N THR A 292 -13.35 -6.13 -1.50
CA THR A 292 -13.61 -4.68 -1.59
C THR A 292 -14.92 -4.35 -2.28
N LYS A 293 -15.41 -5.24 -3.15
CA LYS A 293 -16.70 -5.08 -3.85
C LYS A 293 -17.91 -5.06 -2.92
N LYS A 294 -17.77 -5.57 -1.69
CA LYS A 294 -18.85 -5.59 -0.70
C LYS A 294 -19.14 -4.22 -0.10
N PHE A 295 -18.19 -3.30 -0.14
CA PHE A 295 -18.34 -1.96 0.40
C PHE A 295 -18.95 -1.02 -0.63
N GLU A 296 -19.92 -0.23 -0.22
CA GLU A 296 -20.45 0.85 -1.06
C GLU A 296 -19.43 2.00 -1.08
N LEU A 297 -18.98 2.37 -2.27
CA LEU A 297 -18.15 3.57 -2.46
C LEU A 297 -19.02 4.66 -3.09
N LYS A 298 -19.84 5.28 -2.25
CA LYS A 298 -20.82 6.28 -2.69
C LYS A 298 -20.17 7.42 -3.47
N GLY A 299 -20.61 7.62 -4.69
CA GLY A 299 -20.12 8.67 -5.58
C GLY A 299 -18.90 8.27 -6.44
N ILE A 300 -18.37 7.06 -6.25
CA ILE A 300 -17.30 6.51 -7.10
C ILE A 300 -17.92 5.56 -8.13
N SER A 301 -17.70 5.86 -9.40
CA SER A 301 -18.19 5.06 -10.53
C SER A 301 -17.59 3.65 -10.53
N PRO A 302 -18.36 2.63 -10.94
CA PRO A 302 -17.90 1.23 -10.93
C PRO A 302 -16.60 0.99 -11.70
N GLU A 303 -16.39 1.69 -12.81
CA GLU A 303 -15.18 1.61 -13.62
C GLU A 303 -13.90 2.09 -12.91
N TYR A 304 -14.02 2.94 -11.89
CA TYR A 304 -12.88 3.48 -11.16
C TYR A 304 -12.54 2.70 -9.88
N ARG A 305 -13.44 1.84 -9.42
CA ARG A 305 -13.27 1.10 -8.16
C ARG A 305 -12.03 0.20 -8.16
N GLY A 306 -11.73 -0.40 -9.31
CA GLY A 306 -10.53 -1.23 -9.48
C GLY A 306 -9.24 -0.47 -9.20
N TYR A 307 -9.16 0.82 -9.54
CA TYR A 307 -7.96 1.65 -9.36
C TYR A 307 -7.68 1.99 -7.90
N ILE A 308 -8.71 2.04 -7.06
CA ILE A 308 -8.60 2.42 -5.66
C ILE A 308 -8.86 1.27 -4.68
N SER A 309 -9.08 0.04 -5.16
CA SER A 309 -9.47 -1.08 -4.32
C SER A 309 -8.41 -1.43 -3.25
N HIS A 310 -7.14 -1.11 -3.46
CA HIS A 310 -6.10 -1.23 -2.44
C HIS A 310 -6.24 -0.22 -1.29
N LEU A 311 -6.77 0.99 -1.56
CA LEU A 311 -7.09 1.98 -0.52
C LEU A 311 -8.29 1.53 0.31
N VAL A 312 -9.29 0.93 -0.35
CA VAL A 312 -10.43 0.32 0.34
C VAL A 312 -9.98 -0.82 1.25
N MET A 313 -9.10 -1.70 0.76
CA MET A 313 -8.52 -2.78 1.56
C MET A 313 -7.77 -2.23 2.77
N HIS A 314 -7.00 -1.15 2.59
CA HIS A 314 -6.28 -0.50 3.68
C HIS A 314 -7.23 0.02 4.76
N ALA A 315 -8.36 0.65 4.38
CA ALA A 315 -9.38 1.11 5.31
C ALA A 315 -9.96 -0.06 6.14
N VAL A 316 -10.20 -1.21 5.52
CA VAL A 316 -10.67 -2.42 6.22
C VAL A 316 -9.62 -2.95 7.18
N THR A 317 -8.36 -3.08 6.72
CA THR A 317 -7.28 -3.64 7.54
C THR A 317 -6.91 -2.76 8.72
N GLN A 318 -7.02 -1.44 8.61
CA GLN A 318 -6.87 -0.54 9.76
C GLN A 318 -7.85 -0.84 10.89
N ARG A 319 -9.08 -1.25 10.58
CA ARG A 319 -10.04 -1.64 11.62
C ARG A 319 -9.64 -2.96 12.27
N ILE A 320 -9.14 -3.92 11.51
CA ILE A 320 -8.57 -5.17 12.05
C ILE A 320 -7.42 -4.87 13.02
N ASP A 321 -6.49 -3.99 12.62
CA ASP A 321 -5.30 -3.68 13.41
C ASP A 321 -5.63 -3.04 14.76
N VAL A 322 -6.58 -2.10 14.79
CA VAL A 322 -7.05 -1.48 16.04
C VAL A 322 -7.60 -2.54 17.01
N HIS A 323 -8.36 -3.49 16.52
CA HIS A 323 -8.91 -4.56 17.35
C HIS A 323 -7.85 -5.61 17.73
N MET A 324 -6.90 -5.94 16.82
CA MET A 324 -5.76 -6.81 17.12
C MET A 324 -4.88 -6.24 18.25
N GLU A 325 -4.58 -4.94 18.19
CA GLU A 325 -3.85 -4.24 19.24
C GLU A 325 -4.54 -4.36 20.60
N LYS A 326 -5.88 -4.22 20.61
CA LYS A 326 -6.70 -4.32 21.81
C LYS A 326 -6.66 -5.73 22.41
N VAL A 327 -6.93 -6.76 21.60
CA VAL A 327 -7.04 -8.13 22.10
C VAL A 327 -5.69 -8.71 22.50
N ASN A 328 -4.60 -8.29 21.85
CA ASN A 328 -3.25 -8.70 22.16
C ASN A 328 -2.61 -7.88 23.29
N CYS A 329 -3.24 -6.80 23.72
CA CYS A 329 -2.68 -5.85 24.70
C CYS A 329 -1.26 -5.39 24.31
N HIS A 330 -0.99 -5.23 23.02
CA HIS A 330 0.31 -4.92 22.47
C HIS A 330 0.24 -3.68 21.56
N PRO A 331 0.78 -2.53 22.01
CA PRO A 331 0.80 -1.30 21.21
C PRO A 331 1.58 -1.47 19.91
N MET A 332 0.99 -1.08 18.80
CA MET A 332 1.57 -1.22 17.46
C MET A 332 2.85 -0.40 17.24
N GLU A 333 3.12 0.59 18.05
CA GLU A 333 4.31 1.42 17.97
C GLU A 333 5.56 0.76 18.58
N ILE A 334 5.40 -0.28 19.39
CA ILE A 334 6.52 -0.95 20.04
C ILE A 334 7.25 -1.84 19.03
N ARG A 335 8.58 -1.74 19.06
CA ARG A 335 9.49 -2.56 18.24
C ARG A 335 10.48 -3.31 19.13
N ARG A 336 10.85 -4.54 18.73
CA ARG A 336 11.90 -5.33 19.40
C ARG A 336 13.28 -4.96 18.89
N TYR A 337 13.42 -4.92 17.58
CA TYR A 337 14.72 -4.84 16.91
C TYR A 337 14.75 -3.73 15.85
N TYR A 338 13.67 -3.59 15.08
CA TYR A 338 13.57 -2.62 13.99
C TYR A 338 13.82 -1.21 14.52
N ARG A 339 14.89 -0.57 14.03
CA ARG A 339 15.38 0.75 14.48
C ARG A 339 15.73 0.84 15.98
N CYS A 340 15.87 -0.30 16.66
CA CYS A 340 16.33 -0.39 18.04
C CYS A 340 17.74 -0.95 18.13
N LEU A 341 18.16 -1.71 17.13
CA LEU A 341 19.51 -2.28 17.02
C LEU A 341 20.16 -1.80 15.71
N ASP A 342 21.51 -1.77 15.71
CA ASP A 342 22.28 -1.59 14.48
C ASP A 342 22.31 -2.90 13.68
N TYR A 343 22.06 -2.82 12.36
CA TYR A 343 22.09 -3.97 11.42
C TYR A 343 22.43 -3.52 9.99
#